data_72f532c6e4e00ab575774930ed76f024
#
_entry.id   72f532c6e4e00ab575774930ed76f024
#
_cell.length_a   1.000
_cell.length_b   1.000
_cell.length_c   1.000
_cell.angle_alpha   90.00
_cell.angle_beta   90.00
_cell.angle_gamma   90.00
#
_symmetry.space_group_name_H-M   'P 1'
#
loop_
_entity.id
_entity.type
_entity.pdbx_description
1 polymer ?
#
loop_
_entity_poly.entity_id
_entity_poly.type
_entity_poly.pdbx_seq_one_letter_code
_entity_poly.pdbx_strand_id
1 'polypeptide(L)'
;MASALINVPAKAKRGDIIEIKTLMSHIMETGYRHMASGEIVPRDIITSFACRFNGTEIFRADLFPAIAANPFITFFTTATESGKFEFEWIGDRGFSETASASITVE
;
A
#
# COMPACT_ATOMS: atom_id res chain seq x y z
N MET A 1 7.35 -7.54 -12.83
CA MET A 1 7.99 -6.71 -11.81
C MET A 1 6.94 -5.83 -11.14
N ALA A 2 6.90 -5.85 -9.81
CA ALA A 2 5.98 -5.01 -9.06
C ALA A 2 6.46 -3.56 -9.06
N SER A 3 5.55 -2.61 -9.11
CA SER A 3 5.87 -1.21 -9.01
C SER A 3 4.80 -0.47 -8.21
N ALA A 4 5.24 0.50 -7.44
CA ALA A 4 4.37 1.32 -6.60
C ALA A 4 4.31 2.74 -7.14
N LEU A 5 3.12 3.33 -7.09
CA LEU A 5 2.92 4.76 -7.33
C LEU A 5 2.44 5.38 -6.02
N ILE A 6 3.15 6.40 -5.58
CA ILE A 6 2.86 7.09 -4.32
C ILE A 6 2.62 8.56 -4.61
N ASN A 7 1.53 9.10 -4.08
CA ASN A 7 1.24 10.53 -4.17
C ASN A 7 1.11 11.09 -2.74
N VAL A 8 2.12 11.84 -2.33
CA VAL A 8 2.18 12.50 -1.02
C VAL A 8 2.46 13.98 -1.29
N PRO A 9 1.75 14.92 -0.64
CA PRO A 9 2.07 16.35 -0.78
C PRO A 9 3.52 16.61 -0.38
N ALA A 10 4.24 17.38 -1.20
CA ALA A 10 5.63 17.73 -0.89
C ALA A 10 5.73 18.72 0.28
N LYS A 11 4.69 19.52 0.48
CA LYS A 11 4.62 20.54 1.54
C LYS A 11 3.24 20.59 2.14
N ALA A 12 3.16 20.93 3.42
CA ALA A 12 1.91 21.18 4.12
C ALA A 12 2.17 22.12 5.29
N LYS A 13 1.11 22.70 5.81
CA LYS A 13 1.17 23.47 7.06
C LYS A 13 0.82 22.54 8.20
N ARG A 14 1.42 22.78 9.36
CA ARG A 14 1.10 22.00 10.55
C ARG A 14 -0.40 22.08 10.83
N GLY A 15 -1.00 20.92 11.04
CA GLY A 15 -2.44 20.81 11.29
C GLY A 15 -3.27 20.53 10.05
N ASP A 16 -2.68 20.66 8.85
CA ASP A 16 -3.40 20.32 7.62
C ASP A 16 -3.74 18.84 7.59
N ILE A 17 -4.91 18.51 7.06
CA ILE A 17 -5.26 17.14 6.73
C ILE A 17 -4.79 16.89 5.31
N ILE A 18 -3.92 15.91 5.14
CA ILE A 18 -3.34 15.60 3.84
C ILE A 18 -3.83 14.24 3.35
N GLU A 19 -4.00 14.14 2.03
CA GLU A 19 -4.42 12.91 1.37
C GLU A 19 -3.21 12.18 0.84
N ILE A 20 -3.12 10.89 1.17
CA ILE A 20 -2.05 10.03 0.69
C ILE A 20 -2.67 8.97 -0.20
N LYS A 21 -2.18 8.86 -1.44
CA LYS A 21 -2.67 7.90 -2.42
C LYS A 21 -1.57 6.93 -2.76
N THR A 22 -1.90 5.64 -2.77
CA THR A 22 -0.96 4.59 -3.11
C THR A 22 -1.58 3.63 -4.09
N LEU A 23 -0.75 3.09 -4.98
CA LEU A 23 -1.15 2.05 -5.91
C LEU A 23 0.00 1.07 -6.02
N MET A 24 -0.28 -0.22 -5.90
CA MET A 24 0.72 -1.28 -6.10
C MET A 24 0.28 -2.16 -7.26
N SER A 25 1.18 -2.37 -8.20
CA SER A 25 0.95 -3.28 -9.31
C SER A 25 0.99 -4.72 -8.80
N HIS A 26 -0.13 -5.44 -8.88
CA HIS A 26 -0.24 -6.82 -8.42
C HIS A 26 -1.47 -7.49 -9.02
N ILE A 27 -1.35 -8.76 -9.38
CA ILE A 27 -2.44 -9.49 -10.03
C ILE A 27 -3.61 -9.80 -9.08
N MET A 28 -3.35 -9.92 -7.79
CA MET A 28 -4.37 -10.27 -6.78
C MET A 28 -5.14 -11.54 -7.17
N GLU A 29 -4.41 -12.65 -7.36
CA GLU A 29 -5.01 -13.95 -7.71
C GLU A 29 -5.71 -14.51 -6.47
N THR A 30 -7.03 -14.70 -6.57
CA THR A 30 -7.87 -14.98 -5.39
C THR A 30 -7.66 -16.35 -4.75
N GLY A 31 -7.25 -17.34 -5.54
CA GLY A 31 -7.21 -18.73 -5.08
C GLY A 31 -8.49 -19.48 -5.29
N TYR A 32 -9.48 -18.85 -5.95
CA TYR A 32 -10.78 -19.49 -6.24
C TYR A 32 -10.94 -19.85 -7.71
N ARG A 33 -10.00 -19.46 -8.57
CA ARG A 33 -10.07 -19.69 -9.99
C ARG A 33 -9.57 -21.10 -10.34
N HIS A 34 -10.30 -21.80 -11.22
CA HIS A 34 -9.88 -23.12 -11.67
C HIS A 34 -9.30 -23.04 -13.08
N MET A 35 -8.28 -23.85 -13.34
CA MET A 35 -7.74 -24.04 -14.68
C MET A 35 -8.65 -24.97 -15.47
N ALA A 36 -8.43 -25.07 -16.81
CA ALA A 36 -9.15 -25.99 -17.65
C ALA A 36 -9.04 -27.45 -17.18
N SER A 37 -7.93 -27.80 -16.53
CA SER A 37 -7.69 -29.12 -15.94
C SER A 37 -8.53 -29.40 -14.70
N GLY A 38 -9.18 -28.38 -14.12
CA GLY A 38 -9.90 -28.48 -12.87
C GLY A 38 -9.06 -28.13 -11.64
N GLU A 39 -7.76 -27.95 -11.81
CA GLU A 39 -6.90 -27.55 -10.71
C GLU A 39 -7.14 -26.11 -10.32
N ILE A 40 -7.01 -25.80 -9.03
CA ILE A 40 -7.15 -24.44 -8.51
C ILE A 40 -5.86 -23.67 -8.75
N VAL A 41 -5.97 -22.46 -9.28
CA VAL A 41 -4.83 -21.56 -9.39
C VAL A 41 -4.47 -21.09 -7.98
N PRO A 42 -3.21 -21.27 -7.52
CA PRO A 42 -2.83 -20.89 -6.17
C PRO A 42 -3.07 -19.41 -5.89
N ARG A 43 -3.51 -19.12 -4.69
CA ARG A 43 -3.71 -17.74 -4.25
C ARG A 43 -2.40 -16.97 -4.30
N ASP A 44 -2.47 -15.75 -4.77
CA ASP A 44 -1.33 -14.84 -4.82
C ASP A 44 -1.84 -13.41 -4.67
N ILE A 45 -1.98 -12.96 -3.43
CA ILE A 45 -2.51 -11.63 -3.13
C ILE A 45 -1.57 -10.88 -2.19
N ILE A 46 -1.70 -9.55 -2.21
CA ILE A 46 -1.13 -8.72 -1.15
C ILE A 46 -2.02 -8.92 0.08
N THR A 47 -1.43 -9.25 1.21
CA THR A 47 -2.16 -9.55 2.44
C THR A 47 -2.16 -8.39 3.43
N SER A 48 -1.16 -7.51 3.37
CA SER A 48 -1.12 -6.37 4.27
C SER A 48 -0.42 -5.16 3.64
N PHE A 49 -0.84 -4.00 4.09
CA PHE A 49 -0.25 -2.71 3.73
C PHE A 49 -0.05 -1.92 5.01
N ALA A 50 1.11 -1.29 5.13
CA ALA A 50 1.40 -0.45 6.28
C ALA A 50 2.11 0.83 5.84
N CYS A 51 1.83 1.92 6.55
CA CYS A 51 2.53 3.18 6.37
C CYS A 51 3.09 3.63 7.71
N ARG A 52 4.38 3.97 7.71
CA ARG A 52 5.07 4.53 8.87
C ARG A 52 5.49 5.95 8.55
N PHE A 53 5.38 6.83 9.54
CA PHE A 53 5.89 8.19 9.44
C PHE A 53 6.95 8.39 10.51
N ASN A 54 8.17 8.71 10.08
CA ASN A 54 9.33 8.83 10.98
C ASN A 54 9.46 7.61 11.90
N GLY A 55 9.21 6.42 11.34
CA GLY A 55 9.34 5.15 12.06
C GLY A 55 8.12 4.69 12.84
N THR A 56 7.09 5.53 12.96
CA THR A 56 5.86 5.20 13.68
C THR A 56 4.77 4.78 12.71
N GLU A 57 4.14 3.64 12.96
CA GLU A 57 3.03 3.18 12.12
C GLU A 57 1.83 4.10 12.31
N ILE A 58 1.35 4.68 11.20
CA ILE A 58 0.20 5.59 11.22
C ILE A 58 -1.02 5.02 10.51
N PHE A 59 -0.82 3.97 9.70
CA PHE A 59 -1.93 3.34 8.99
C PHE A 59 -1.56 1.90 8.67
N ARG A 60 -2.52 1.00 8.82
CA ARG A 60 -2.36 -0.41 8.44
C ARG A 60 -3.68 -0.93 7.91
N ALA A 61 -3.61 -1.77 6.89
CA ALA A 61 -4.77 -2.44 6.34
C ALA A 61 -4.43 -3.90 6.03
N ASP A 62 -5.32 -4.81 6.39
CA ASP A 62 -5.23 -6.20 5.93
C ASP A 62 -6.07 -6.30 4.66
N LEU A 63 -5.53 -7.00 3.66
CA LEU A 63 -6.20 -7.18 2.38
C LEU A 63 -6.58 -8.65 2.21
N PHE A 64 -7.67 -8.87 1.51
CA PHE A 64 -8.26 -10.20 1.34
C PHE A 64 -8.56 -10.43 -0.15
N PRO A 65 -8.92 -11.66 -0.54
CA PRO A 65 -9.15 -11.96 -1.97
C PRO A 65 -10.20 -11.11 -2.67
N ALA A 66 -11.06 -10.40 -1.93
CA ALA A 66 -12.07 -9.52 -2.54
C ALA A 66 -11.50 -8.24 -3.13
N ILE A 67 -10.23 -7.92 -2.84
CA ILE A 67 -9.59 -6.71 -3.35
C ILE A 67 -9.17 -6.94 -4.79
N ALA A 68 -9.52 -5.99 -5.67
CA ALA A 68 -9.21 -6.08 -7.10
C ALA A 68 -7.71 -5.97 -7.37
N ALA A 69 -7.30 -6.40 -8.56
CA ALA A 69 -5.93 -6.28 -9.03
C ALA A 69 -5.46 -4.83 -8.95
N ASN A 70 -4.17 -4.65 -8.74
CA ASN A 70 -3.52 -3.35 -8.60
C ASN A 70 -4.17 -2.51 -7.49
N PRO A 71 -4.11 -2.97 -6.23
CA PRO A 71 -4.80 -2.31 -5.13
C PRO A 71 -4.43 -0.83 -5.02
N PHE A 72 -5.48 -0.01 -4.95
CA PHE A 72 -5.36 1.44 -4.77
C PHE A 72 -5.86 1.76 -3.36
N ILE A 73 -4.98 2.30 -2.53
CA ILE A 73 -5.31 2.63 -1.15
C ILE A 73 -5.10 4.12 -0.92
N THR A 74 -6.16 4.80 -0.50
CA THR A 74 -6.11 6.22 -0.16
C THR A 74 -6.46 6.37 1.31
N PHE A 75 -5.69 7.18 2.02
CA PHE A 75 -6.01 7.51 3.41
C PHE A 75 -5.55 8.93 3.71
N PHE A 76 -6.00 9.44 4.85
CA PHE A 76 -5.72 10.80 5.27
C PHE A 76 -4.97 10.80 6.59
N THR A 77 -4.08 11.76 6.77
CA THR A 77 -3.38 11.95 8.04
C THR A 77 -3.16 13.43 8.26
N THR A 78 -2.90 13.80 9.51
CA THR A 78 -2.65 15.20 9.86
C THR A 78 -1.17 15.49 9.77
N ALA A 79 -0.81 16.58 9.10
CA ALA A 79 0.58 17.03 9.02
C ALA A 79 1.03 17.56 10.38
N THR A 80 2.04 16.94 10.98
CA THR A 80 2.53 17.32 12.32
C THR A 80 3.94 17.88 12.29
N GLU A 81 4.81 17.29 11.48
CA GLU A 81 6.21 17.67 11.38
C GLU A 81 6.76 17.23 10.03
N SER A 82 7.88 17.78 9.64
CA SER A 82 8.58 17.32 8.44
C SER A 82 9.13 15.93 8.68
N GLY A 83 9.15 15.11 7.64
CA GLY A 83 9.67 13.77 7.78
C GLY A 83 9.47 12.91 6.56
N LYS A 84 9.52 11.60 6.78
CA LYS A 84 9.51 10.61 5.72
C LYS A 84 8.42 9.58 5.98
N PHE A 85 7.59 9.37 4.97
CA PHE A 85 6.63 8.27 4.93
C PHE A 85 7.31 7.06 4.32
N GLU A 86 7.11 5.91 4.94
CA GLU A 86 7.57 4.62 4.43
C GLU A 86 6.39 3.70 4.27
N PHE A 87 6.27 3.09 3.10
CA PHE A 87 5.15 2.23 2.74
C PHE A 87 5.66 0.80 2.54
N GLU A 88 4.88 -0.17 3.00
CA GLU A 88 5.26 -1.57 2.87
C GLU A 88 4.04 -2.40 2.48
N TRP A 89 4.21 -3.23 1.45
CA TRP A 89 3.22 -4.20 1.00
C TRP A 89 3.81 -5.59 1.19
N ILE A 90 3.07 -6.46 1.88
CA ILE A 90 3.46 -7.84 2.12
C ILE A 90 2.38 -8.74 1.53
N GLY A 91 2.76 -9.82 0.92
CA GLY A 91 1.80 -10.74 0.32
C GLY A 91 2.27 -12.17 0.25
N ASP A 92 1.46 -12.97 -0.45
CA ASP A 92 1.74 -14.38 -0.68
C ASP A 92 2.98 -14.55 -1.55
N ARG A 93 3.57 -15.74 -1.51
CA ARG A 93 4.69 -16.16 -2.37
C ARG A 93 5.92 -15.27 -2.20
N GLY A 94 6.13 -14.77 -0.96
CA GLY A 94 7.29 -13.95 -0.66
C GLY A 94 7.21 -12.51 -1.17
N PHE A 95 6.02 -12.05 -1.60
CA PHE A 95 5.88 -10.68 -2.07
C PHE A 95 6.17 -9.69 -0.94
N SER A 96 7.10 -8.79 -1.18
CA SER A 96 7.48 -7.74 -0.23
C SER A 96 8.03 -6.57 -1.03
N GLU A 97 7.35 -5.44 -0.95
CA GLU A 97 7.76 -4.23 -1.65
C GLU A 97 7.65 -3.03 -0.71
N THR A 98 8.53 -2.05 -0.90
CA THR A 98 8.54 -0.83 -0.12
C THR A 98 8.64 0.38 -1.02
N ALA A 99 8.18 1.52 -0.52
CA ALA A 99 8.34 2.81 -1.17
C ALA A 99 8.44 3.88 -0.08
N SER A 100 8.90 5.06 -0.44
CA SER A 100 8.99 6.15 0.51
C SER A 100 8.78 7.50 -0.15
N ALA A 101 8.38 8.50 0.65
CA ALA A 101 8.20 9.87 0.20
C ALA A 101 8.43 10.81 1.38
N SER A 102 8.97 11.99 1.09
CA SER A 102 9.26 12.99 2.13
C SER A 102 8.25 14.14 2.05
N ILE A 103 8.01 14.76 3.19
CA ILE A 103 7.15 15.94 3.28
C ILE A 103 7.84 17.01 4.14
N THR A 104 7.68 18.27 3.73
CA THR A 104 8.11 19.42 4.51
C THR A 104 6.87 20.03 5.15
N VAL A 105 6.87 20.17 6.46
CA VAL A 105 5.77 20.79 7.21
C VAL A 105 6.25 22.08 7.83
N GLU A 106 5.53 23.15 7.56
CA GLU A 106 5.88 24.49 7.98
C GLU A 106 5.02 25.01 9.13
#